data_bf06065e599ff62096d23a82b3c3a466
#
_entry.id   bf06065e599ff62096d23a82b3c3a466
#
_cell.length_a   1.000
_cell.length_b   1.000
_cell.length_c   1.000
_cell.angle_alpha   90.00
_cell.angle_beta   90.00
_cell.angle_gamma   90.00
#
_symmetry.space_group_name_H-M   'P 1'
#
loop_
_entity.id
_entity.type
_entity.pdbx_description
1 polymer ?
#
loop_
_entity_poly.entity_id
_entity_poly.type
_entity_poly.pdbx_seq_one_letter_code
_entity_poly.pdbx_strand_id
1 'polypeptide(L)'
;MAQNIVKHVKDMVAEANREIEIIPVVDASKYFKDSQYVFVDIRDPREIQREGTIPNSFSCPRGMLEFWIDPDSPYHKDMFDQDKKYVFYCAAAGRSALAAKAAQDMGLKPVSHLEGGFAAWKKSGNPIETKE
;
A
#
# COMPACT_ATOMS: atom_id res chain seq x y z
N MET A 1 -12.23 -0.37 -32.89
CA MET A 1 -11.55 0.08 -31.69
C MET A 1 -10.10 0.37 -32.03
N ALA A 2 -9.60 1.52 -31.60
CA ALA A 2 -8.22 1.92 -31.86
C ALA A 2 -7.22 1.07 -31.06
N GLN A 3 -7.62 0.57 -29.89
CA GLN A 3 -6.76 -0.23 -29.03
C GLN A 3 -7.41 -1.58 -28.71
N ASN A 4 -6.58 -2.59 -28.57
CA ASN A 4 -7.01 -3.92 -28.18
C ASN A 4 -6.25 -4.33 -26.92
N ILE A 5 -6.82 -4.04 -25.74
CA ILE A 5 -6.19 -4.35 -24.46
C ILE A 5 -6.26 -5.85 -24.24
N VAL A 6 -5.10 -6.49 -24.11
CA VAL A 6 -5.00 -7.94 -23.97
C VAL A 6 -4.81 -8.41 -22.53
N LYS A 7 -4.45 -7.50 -21.62
CA LYS A 7 -4.33 -7.84 -20.19
C LYS A 7 -5.11 -6.78 -19.41
N HIS A 8 -6.17 -7.21 -18.76
CA HIS A 8 -7.06 -6.30 -18.04
C HIS A 8 -6.61 -6.11 -16.60
N VAL A 9 -6.91 -4.93 -16.04
CA VAL A 9 -6.49 -4.62 -14.65
C VAL A 9 -7.06 -5.63 -13.65
N LYS A 10 -8.26 -6.11 -13.88
CA LYS A 10 -8.88 -7.14 -13.03
C LYS A 10 -7.99 -8.38 -12.94
N ASP A 11 -7.43 -8.80 -14.07
CA ASP A 11 -6.55 -9.97 -14.11
C ASP A 11 -5.20 -9.68 -13.46
N MET A 12 -4.70 -8.46 -13.63
CA MET A 12 -3.46 -8.04 -12.98
C MET A 12 -3.59 -8.04 -11.45
N VAL A 13 -4.72 -7.56 -10.95
CA VAL A 13 -5.00 -7.56 -9.51
C VAL A 13 -5.12 -8.99 -8.99
N ALA A 14 -5.84 -9.85 -9.72
CA ALA A 14 -5.99 -11.25 -9.31
C ALA A 14 -4.64 -11.97 -9.28
N GLU A 15 -3.79 -11.72 -10.26
CA GLU A 15 -2.44 -12.27 -10.31
C GLU A 15 -1.60 -11.78 -9.13
N ALA A 16 -1.65 -10.48 -8.84
CA ALA A 16 -0.93 -9.91 -7.71
C ALA A 16 -1.38 -10.56 -6.40
N ASN A 17 -2.70 -10.72 -6.21
CA ASN A 17 -3.24 -11.30 -4.98
C ASN A 17 -2.86 -12.78 -4.79
N ARG A 18 -2.45 -13.48 -5.83
CA ARG A 18 -1.95 -14.84 -5.69
C ARG A 18 -0.50 -14.88 -5.17
N GLU A 19 0.23 -13.78 -5.31
CA GLU A 19 1.65 -13.72 -4.96
C GLU A 19 1.93 -12.90 -3.70
N ILE A 20 0.98 -12.07 -3.26
CA ILE A 20 1.16 -11.15 -2.15
C ILE A 20 0.28 -11.58 -0.97
N GLU A 21 0.83 -11.49 0.23
CA GLU A 21 0.06 -11.70 1.45
C GLU A 21 -1.00 -10.62 1.57
N ILE A 22 -2.23 -11.03 1.87
CA ILE A 22 -3.36 -10.12 2.11
C ILE A 22 -3.66 -10.16 3.61
N ILE A 23 -3.59 -8.99 4.26
CA ILE A 23 -3.82 -8.91 5.69
C ILE A 23 -5.23 -8.38 5.97
N PRO A 24 -6.06 -9.12 6.72
CA PRO A 24 -7.40 -8.65 7.11
C PRO A 24 -7.32 -7.45 8.04
N VAL A 25 -8.33 -6.58 7.99
CA VAL A 25 -8.40 -5.39 8.85
C VAL A 25 -8.28 -5.75 10.33
N VAL A 26 -8.93 -6.84 10.75
CA VAL A 26 -8.91 -7.26 12.15
C VAL A 26 -7.49 -7.56 12.63
N ASP A 27 -6.65 -8.10 11.75
CA ASP A 27 -5.24 -8.34 12.09
C ASP A 27 -4.41 -7.06 11.99
N ALA A 28 -4.62 -6.29 10.91
CA ALA A 28 -3.89 -5.05 10.70
C ALA A 28 -4.10 -4.05 11.84
N SER A 29 -5.31 -4.03 12.41
CA SER A 29 -5.63 -3.13 13.53
C SER A 29 -4.78 -3.40 14.77
N LYS A 30 -4.13 -4.55 14.84
CA LYS A 30 -3.24 -4.89 15.95
C LYS A 30 -1.83 -4.34 15.75
N TYR A 31 -1.49 -3.91 14.53
CA TYR A 31 -0.10 -3.63 14.16
C TYR A 31 0.19 -2.20 13.74
N PHE A 32 -0.81 -1.35 13.58
CA PHE A 32 -0.55 0.01 13.06
C PHE A 32 0.27 0.89 14.00
N LYS A 33 0.37 0.52 15.28
CA LYS A 33 1.22 1.21 16.26
C LYS A 33 2.51 0.44 16.57
N ASP A 34 2.67 -0.74 15.98
CA ASP A 34 3.85 -1.57 16.23
C ASP A 34 5.01 -1.03 15.39
N SER A 35 6.12 -0.72 16.05
CA SER A 35 7.30 -0.15 15.39
C SER A 35 7.96 -1.10 14.39
N GLN A 36 7.60 -2.39 14.39
CA GLN A 36 8.09 -3.35 13.43
C GLN A 36 7.31 -3.32 12.12
N TYR A 37 6.25 -2.54 12.05
CA TYR A 37 5.40 -2.42 10.86
C TYR A 37 5.46 -1.02 10.28
N VAL A 38 5.44 -0.94 8.96
CA VAL A 38 5.30 0.32 8.23
C VAL A 38 4.05 0.18 7.36
N PHE A 39 3.03 0.96 7.66
CA PHE A 39 1.83 1.04 6.82
C PHE A 39 2.09 2.11 5.76
N VAL A 40 1.98 1.74 4.51
CA VAL A 40 2.27 2.63 3.39
C VAL A 40 0.98 2.96 2.66
N ASP A 41 0.59 4.23 2.74
CA ASP A 41 -0.59 4.73 2.05
C ASP A 41 -0.19 5.18 0.65
N ILE A 42 -0.63 4.46 -0.36
CA ILE A 42 -0.21 4.74 -1.75
C ILE A 42 -1.23 5.59 -2.52
N ARG A 43 -2.21 6.13 -1.81
CA ARG A 43 -3.22 7.00 -2.42
C ARG A 43 -2.64 8.37 -2.77
N ASP A 44 -3.36 9.10 -3.63
CA ASP A 44 -3.06 10.49 -3.94
C ASP A 44 -3.15 11.33 -2.65
N PRO A 45 -2.23 12.29 -2.43
CA PRO A 45 -2.29 13.15 -1.25
C PRO A 45 -3.62 13.86 -1.04
N ARG A 46 -4.36 14.15 -2.10
CA ARG A 46 -5.68 14.78 -1.99
C ARG A 46 -6.72 13.84 -1.36
N GLU A 47 -6.61 12.53 -1.62
CA GLU A 47 -7.46 11.54 -0.97
C GLU A 47 -7.18 11.51 0.53
N ILE A 48 -5.91 11.58 0.90
CA ILE A 48 -5.48 11.59 2.31
C ILE A 48 -5.99 12.85 3.01
N GLN A 49 -5.88 14.01 2.38
CA GLN A 49 -6.38 15.27 2.95
C GLN A 49 -7.89 15.23 3.17
N ARG A 50 -8.61 14.66 2.21
CA ARG A 50 -10.07 14.63 2.25
C ARG A 50 -10.61 13.59 3.25
N GLU A 51 -9.96 12.44 3.34
CA GLU A 51 -10.53 11.31 4.08
C GLU A 51 -9.72 10.86 5.29
N GLY A 52 -8.51 11.40 5.45
CA GLY A 52 -7.60 10.96 6.50
C GLY A 52 -6.80 9.72 6.11
N THR A 53 -6.02 9.21 7.04
CA THR A 53 -5.11 8.09 6.80
C THR A 53 -5.05 7.22 8.06
N ILE A 54 -4.53 6.02 7.96
CA ILE A 54 -4.28 5.18 9.13
C ILE A 54 -3.16 5.85 9.94
N PRO A 55 -3.34 6.03 11.27
CA PRO A 55 -2.30 6.68 12.07
C PRO A 55 -0.94 6.02 11.91
N ASN A 56 0.11 6.83 11.90
CA ASN A 56 1.51 6.40 11.74
C ASN A 56 1.84 5.88 10.34
N SER A 57 0.95 6.06 9.37
CA SER A 57 1.22 5.65 7.98
C SER A 57 2.26 6.55 7.32
N PHE A 58 3.03 5.95 6.43
CA PHE A 58 3.94 6.66 5.55
C PHE A 58 3.25 6.86 4.21
N SER A 59 3.16 8.11 3.76
CA SER A 59 2.54 8.43 2.48
C SER A 59 3.53 8.26 1.34
N CYS A 60 3.21 7.39 0.40
CA CYS A 60 4.02 7.18 -0.79
C CYS A 60 3.10 7.08 -2.00
N PRO A 61 2.89 8.17 -2.74
CA PRO A 61 2.05 8.12 -3.94
C PRO A 61 2.51 7.01 -4.89
N ARG A 62 1.56 6.27 -5.45
CA ARG A 62 1.88 5.11 -6.28
C ARG A 62 2.92 5.41 -7.36
N GLY A 63 2.85 6.58 -7.96
CA GLY A 63 3.78 6.97 -9.03
C GLY A 63 5.23 7.11 -8.60
N MET A 64 5.50 7.24 -7.31
CA MET A 64 6.86 7.39 -6.79
C MET A 64 7.41 6.11 -6.16
N LEU A 65 6.60 5.06 -6.07
CA LEU A 65 6.95 3.88 -5.28
C LEU A 65 8.29 3.26 -5.66
N GLU A 66 8.46 2.92 -6.93
CA GLU A 66 9.70 2.26 -7.39
C GLU A 66 10.93 3.15 -7.17
N PHE A 67 10.76 4.46 -7.41
CA PHE A 67 11.85 5.42 -7.25
C PHE A 67 12.25 5.62 -5.79
N TRP A 68 11.30 5.49 -4.88
CA TRP A 68 11.57 5.65 -3.45
C TRP A 68 12.13 4.37 -2.83
N ILE A 69 11.79 3.19 -3.38
CA ILE A 69 12.29 1.90 -2.89
C ILE A 69 13.75 1.67 -3.28
N ASP A 70 14.12 2.00 -4.51
CA ASP A 70 15.44 1.65 -5.05
C ASP A 70 16.53 2.54 -4.45
N PRO A 71 17.49 1.96 -3.69
CA PRO A 71 18.59 2.76 -3.11
C PRO A 71 19.52 3.39 -4.15
N ASP A 72 19.51 2.90 -5.38
CA ASP A 72 20.30 3.49 -6.46
C ASP A 72 19.57 4.64 -7.15
N SER A 73 18.31 4.85 -6.84
CA SER A 73 17.53 5.97 -7.36
C SER A 73 17.90 7.26 -6.63
N PRO A 74 17.99 8.40 -7.32
CA PRO A 74 18.24 9.69 -6.66
C PRO A 74 17.08 10.12 -5.75
N TYR A 75 15.92 9.45 -5.86
CA TYR A 75 14.73 9.77 -5.05
C TYR A 75 14.50 8.80 -3.91
N HIS A 76 15.44 7.91 -3.64
CA HIS A 76 15.31 6.90 -2.58
C HIS A 76 14.91 7.50 -1.23
N LYS A 77 14.01 6.80 -0.52
CA LYS A 77 13.61 7.13 0.84
C LYS A 77 14.02 6.01 1.80
N ASP A 78 14.72 6.38 2.86
CA ASP A 78 15.23 5.41 3.84
C ASP A 78 14.13 4.62 4.55
N MET A 79 12.89 5.10 4.50
CA MET A 79 11.75 4.37 5.07
C MET A 79 11.64 2.98 4.44
N PHE A 80 12.08 2.81 3.20
CA PHE A 80 12.04 1.51 2.50
C PHE A 80 13.31 0.68 2.68
N ASP A 81 14.26 1.14 3.51
CA ASP A 81 15.50 0.42 3.77
C ASP A 81 15.60 0.08 5.27
N GLN A 82 14.59 -0.61 5.78
CA GLN A 82 14.53 -0.97 7.19
C GLN A 82 14.08 -2.42 7.34
N ASP A 83 14.51 -3.05 8.42
CA ASP A 83 14.12 -4.43 8.73
C ASP A 83 12.74 -4.41 9.39
N LYS A 84 11.73 -4.14 8.59
CA LYS A 84 10.34 -4.02 9.03
C LYS A 84 9.39 -4.71 8.06
N LYS A 85 8.16 -4.88 8.51
CA LYS A 85 7.09 -5.47 7.69
C LYS A 85 6.28 -4.35 7.07
N TYR A 86 6.14 -4.37 5.75
CA TYR A 86 5.45 -3.31 5.01
C TYR A 86 4.04 -3.73 4.64
N VAL A 87 3.07 -2.90 5.01
CA VAL A 87 1.66 -3.13 4.68
C VAL A 87 1.20 -1.99 3.78
N PHE A 88 0.98 -2.29 2.51
CA PHE A 88 0.49 -1.30 1.54
C PHE A 88 -1.02 -1.24 1.59
N TYR A 89 -1.59 -0.05 1.41
CA TYR A 89 -3.03 0.08 1.27
C TYR A 89 -3.41 1.26 0.37
N CYS A 90 -4.61 1.15 -0.18
CA CYS A 90 -5.23 2.22 -0.96
C CYS A 90 -6.68 2.35 -0.50
N ALA A 91 -7.55 2.91 -1.33
CA ALA A 91 -8.95 3.09 -0.93
C ALA A 91 -9.70 1.75 -0.83
N ALA A 92 -9.56 0.87 -1.85
CA ALA A 92 -10.34 -0.35 -1.97
C ALA A 92 -9.53 -1.62 -2.23
N ALA A 93 -8.22 -1.55 -2.24
CA ALA A 93 -7.27 -2.66 -2.38
C ALA A 93 -6.79 -2.99 -3.81
N GLY A 94 -7.34 -2.38 -4.85
CA GLY A 94 -6.86 -2.65 -6.22
C GLY A 94 -5.46 -2.12 -6.48
N ARG A 95 -5.27 -0.83 -6.24
CA ARG A 95 -3.96 -0.18 -6.42
C ARG A 95 -2.90 -0.78 -5.50
N SER A 96 -3.27 -1.13 -4.27
CA SER A 96 -2.30 -1.68 -3.31
C SER A 96 -1.87 -3.09 -3.66
N ALA A 97 -2.72 -3.89 -4.29
CA ALA A 97 -2.33 -5.21 -4.78
C ALA A 97 -1.20 -5.06 -5.80
N LEU A 98 -1.36 -4.16 -6.76
CA LEU A 98 -0.34 -3.93 -7.79
C LEU A 98 0.93 -3.31 -7.19
N ALA A 99 0.77 -2.39 -6.24
CA ALA A 99 1.90 -1.75 -5.56
C ALA A 99 2.72 -2.77 -4.77
N ALA A 100 2.04 -3.61 -3.99
CA ALA A 100 2.70 -4.62 -3.18
C ALA A 100 3.46 -5.62 -4.05
N LYS A 101 2.86 -6.03 -5.17
CA LYS A 101 3.55 -6.92 -6.11
C LYS A 101 4.79 -6.26 -6.70
N ALA A 102 4.67 -5.00 -7.13
CA ALA A 102 5.82 -4.29 -7.67
C ALA A 102 6.95 -4.19 -6.64
N ALA A 103 6.62 -3.86 -5.39
CA ALA A 103 7.59 -3.76 -4.31
C ALA A 103 8.26 -5.11 -4.03
N GLN A 104 7.47 -6.17 -3.96
CA GLN A 104 8.00 -7.52 -3.70
C GLN A 104 8.91 -7.98 -4.83
N ASP A 105 8.53 -7.70 -6.07
CA ASP A 105 9.34 -8.06 -7.24
C ASP A 105 10.69 -7.34 -7.23
N MET A 106 10.76 -6.15 -6.64
CA MET A 106 12.00 -5.42 -6.47
C MET A 106 12.89 -5.97 -5.34
N GLY A 107 12.31 -6.80 -4.47
CA GLY A 107 13.05 -7.38 -3.36
C GLY A 107 12.69 -6.86 -1.97
N LEU A 108 11.76 -5.90 -1.87
CA LEU A 108 11.28 -5.45 -0.56
C LEU A 108 10.51 -6.60 0.10
N LYS A 109 10.82 -6.89 1.35
CA LYS A 109 10.19 -8.01 2.06
C LYS A 109 10.31 -7.87 3.58
N PRO A 110 9.33 -8.41 4.35
CA PRO A 110 8.06 -8.96 3.86
C PRO A 110 7.08 -7.85 3.50
N VAL A 111 6.22 -8.15 2.53
CA VAL A 111 5.24 -7.22 1.99
C VAL A 111 3.85 -7.85 2.03
N SER A 112 2.87 -7.05 2.43
CA SER A 112 1.46 -7.44 2.37
C SER A 112 0.64 -6.23 1.94
N HIS A 113 -0.66 -6.44 1.67
CA HIS A 113 -1.55 -5.31 1.51
C HIS A 113 -2.87 -5.53 2.25
N LEU A 114 -3.51 -4.43 2.59
CA LEU A 114 -4.69 -4.42 3.47
C LEU A 114 -5.94 -4.82 2.69
N GLU A 115 -6.58 -5.90 3.12
CA GLU A 115 -7.84 -6.36 2.54
C GLU A 115 -8.92 -5.29 2.66
N GLY A 116 -9.55 -4.95 1.54
CA GLY A 116 -10.59 -3.93 1.50
C GLY A 116 -10.10 -2.50 1.65
N GLY A 117 -8.81 -2.30 1.90
CA GLY A 117 -8.20 -0.97 1.95
C GLY A 117 -8.71 -0.05 3.05
N PHE A 118 -8.49 1.23 2.84
CA PHE A 118 -8.90 2.26 3.81
C PHE A 118 -10.42 2.27 4.05
N ALA A 119 -11.20 1.96 3.02
CA ALA A 119 -12.66 1.89 3.16
C ALA A 119 -13.06 0.84 4.21
N ALA A 120 -12.44 -0.35 4.16
CA ALA A 120 -12.71 -1.40 5.15
C ALA A 120 -12.20 -1.01 6.54
N TRP A 121 -11.05 -0.35 6.61
CA TRP A 121 -10.49 0.16 7.86
C TRP A 121 -11.46 1.12 8.56
N LYS A 122 -11.96 2.08 7.79
CA LYS A 122 -12.90 3.09 8.28
C LYS A 122 -14.23 2.46 8.70
N LYS A 123 -14.75 1.55 7.86
CA LYS A 123 -16.02 0.88 8.13
C LYS A 123 -15.97 0.05 9.41
N SER A 124 -14.81 -0.48 9.75
CA SER A 124 -14.61 -1.27 10.97
C SER A 124 -14.47 -0.42 12.22
N GLY A 125 -14.54 0.90 12.10
CA GLY A 125 -14.47 1.81 13.24
C GLY A 125 -13.07 2.03 13.79
N ASN A 126 -12.04 1.72 13.02
CA ASN A 126 -10.66 1.89 13.46
C ASN A 126 -10.23 3.37 13.43
N PRO A 127 -9.18 3.74 14.20
CA PRO A 127 -8.72 5.12 14.27
C PRO A 127 -8.29 5.68 12.93
N ILE A 128 -8.57 6.96 12.72
CA ILE A 128 -8.18 7.70 11.51
C ILE A 128 -7.48 8.99 11.97
N GLU A 129 -6.34 9.26 11.34
CA GLU A 129 -5.61 10.50 11.56
C GLU A 129 -5.95 11.45 10.41
N THR A 130 -6.38 12.67 10.76
CA THR A 130 -6.67 13.67 9.73
C THR A 130 -5.40 14.44 9.38
N LYS A 131 -5.26 14.79 8.10
CA LYS A 131 -4.13 15.58 7.59
C LYS A 131 -4.65 16.91 7.07
N GLU A 132 -3.96 17.98 7.39
CA GLU A 132 -4.30 19.33 6.92
C GLU A 132 -3.38 19.82 5.83
#